data_5ac3bb1bd60e0c4304a18d4ddab24bda
#
_entry.id   5ac3bb1bd60e0c4304a18d4ddab24bda
#
_cell.length_a   1.000
_cell.length_b   1.000
_cell.length_c   1.000
_cell.angle_alpha   90.00
_cell.angle_beta   90.00
_cell.angle_gamma   90.00
#
_symmetry.space_group_name_H-M   'P 1'
#
loop_
_entity.id
_entity.type
_entity.pdbx_description
1 polymer ?
#
loop_
_entity_poly.entity_id
_entity_poly.type
_entity_poly.pdbx_seq_one_letter_code
_entity_poly.pdbx_strand_id
1 'polypeptide(L)'
;GEFYWTSILTGEVAGFNVEGNKIISGNPGIGVNPITFSDDDRLFVAQCFYDNGIFELDPSGTMEPRLILDGLGDFCGLNGMDWGPDGRLYGPRWFNNEIVSLDVDTGDLRKEASGFNVPAAVKFNSKGVLHVLDTGAGKVYKVIDNINIEVASISNGLDNLAINTSDEIFVSSYSEGSILKVGENSIEEILPGGISHAGGLSVYKNDIVVADVQSVKAYSTMSGLESWNYKNTFRVSPIGANTAVSTFEDYVILTSWVDNTLKIMKPESGEILGSFEGLNVPVSATKFNDSVAVALDGNGTITLFDFETNKSKVLASGFKAPTHIINYEDRLLVSDRELGELILVDEEGNKSILIRGLNSPEGLALRGNSIYVFEGDTGEIKEIINGTVNTLGTLKPGSPAQSEFQPPSMIFNGLAVHNDFLYVAGEVEKSLFRIFLK
;
A
#
# COMPACT_ATOMS: atom_id res chain seq x y z
N GLY A 1 -14.52 24.99 -11.19
CA GLY A 1 -14.87 24.67 -9.81
C GLY A 1 -13.63 24.56 -8.93
N GLU A 2 -13.82 24.48 -7.65
CA GLU A 2 -12.76 24.24 -6.68
C GLU A 2 -12.50 22.74 -6.57
N PHE A 3 -11.28 22.38 -6.17
CA PHE A 3 -10.86 20.99 -5.97
C PHE A 3 -10.23 20.85 -4.57
N TYR A 4 -10.68 19.86 -3.80
CA TYR A 4 -10.17 19.60 -2.45
C TYR A 4 -9.65 18.17 -2.32
N TRP A 5 -8.69 17.96 -1.41
CA TRP A 5 -8.12 16.65 -1.09
C TRP A 5 -7.76 16.54 0.40
N THR A 6 -7.62 15.31 0.86
CA THR A 6 -7.10 14.95 2.18
C THR A 6 -5.77 14.23 2.04
N SER A 7 -4.92 14.31 3.05
CA SER A 7 -3.68 13.56 3.15
C SER A 7 -3.68 12.70 4.42
N ILE A 8 -3.80 11.39 4.24
CA ILE A 8 -3.85 10.41 5.33
C ILE A 8 -2.62 10.49 6.25
N LEU A 9 -1.44 10.71 5.67
CA LEU A 9 -0.17 10.66 6.37
C LEU A 9 0.22 11.98 7.07
N THR A 10 -0.25 13.12 6.53
CA THR A 10 0.07 14.44 7.09
C THR A 10 -1.08 15.07 7.84
N GLY A 11 -2.30 14.57 7.67
CA GLY A 11 -3.52 15.15 8.23
C GLY A 11 -3.97 16.42 7.52
N GLU A 12 -3.26 16.89 6.48
CA GLU A 12 -3.63 18.11 5.75
C GLU A 12 -4.92 17.91 4.97
N VAL A 13 -5.83 18.88 5.09
CA VAL A 13 -6.98 19.06 4.21
C VAL A 13 -6.77 20.36 3.43
N ALA A 14 -6.72 20.28 2.11
CA ALA A 14 -6.39 21.40 1.26
C ALA A 14 -7.15 21.35 -0.07
N GLY A 15 -7.09 22.44 -0.83
CA GLY A 15 -7.74 22.56 -2.12
C GLY A 15 -7.05 23.56 -3.03
N PHE A 16 -7.57 23.68 -4.24
CA PHE A 16 -7.31 24.80 -5.15
C PHE A 16 -8.60 25.56 -5.44
N ASN A 17 -8.55 26.88 -5.31
CA ASN A 17 -9.67 27.72 -5.72
C ASN A 17 -9.76 27.83 -7.25
N VAL A 18 -10.76 28.55 -7.73
CA VAL A 18 -11.00 28.73 -9.17
C VAL A 18 -9.87 29.45 -9.91
N GLU A 19 -9.05 30.23 -9.21
CA GLU A 19 -7.85 30.89 -9.74
C GLU A 19 -6.62 29.98 -9.73
N GLY A 20 -6.71 28.77 -9.14
CA GLY A 20 -5.61 27.84 -9.03
C GLY A 20 -4.69 28.11 -7.84
N ASN A 21 -5.07 28.93 -6.87
CA ASN A 21 -4.31 29.16 -5.65
C ASN A 21 -4.62 28.05 -4.64
N LYS A 22 -3.56 27.52 -3.98
CA LYS A 22 -3.72 26.54 -2.90
C LYS A 22 -4.40 27.19 -1.68
N ILE A 23 -5.41 26.51 -1.14
CA ILE A 23 -6.05 26.80 0.13
C ILE A 23 -5.73 25.65 1.09
N ILE A 24 -5.39 25.93 2.34
CA ILE A 24 -5.29 24.93 3.41
C ILE A 24 -6.49 25.12 4.31
N SER A 25 -7.43 24.16 4.28
CA SER A 25 -8.67 24.21 5.05
C SER A 25 -8.47 23.79 6.52
N GLY A 26 -7.39 23.09 6.83
CA GLY A 26 -7.05 22.71 8.20
C GLY A 26 -6.25 21.42 8.29
N ASN A 27 -5.97 21.00 9.53
CA ASN A 27 -5.29 19.76 9.84
C ASN A 27 -5.92 19.11 11.09
N PRO A 28 -6.92 18.26 10.96
CA PRO A 28 -7.51 17.54 12.10
C PRO A 28 -6.65 16.39 12.64
N GLY A 29 -5.47 16.18 12.07
CA GLY A 29 -4.54 15.11 12.45
C GLY A 29 -4.40 14.01 11.40
N ILE A 30 -3.39 13.16 11.59
CA ILE A 30 -3.13 12.01 10.71
C ILE A 30 -4.34 11.07 10.63
N GLY A 31 -4.45 10.36 9.50
CA GLY A 31 -5.58 9.45 9.25
C GLY A 31 -6.76 10.09 8.53
N VAL A 32 -6.76 11.41 8.26
CA VAL A 32 -7.86 12.03 7.52
C VAL A 32 -7.91 11.47 6.10
N ASN A 33 -9.05 10.88 5.74
CA ASN A 33 -9.22 10.15 4.49
C ASN A 33 -10.45 10.59 3.69
N PRO A 34 -11.72 10.28 4.06
CA PRO A 34 -12.84 10.69 3.26
C PRO A 34 -13.13 12.20 3.42
N ILE A 35 -13.63 12.78 2.34
CA ILE A 35 -14.01 14.19 2.26
C ILE A 35 -15.32 14.31 1.49
N THR A 36 -16.21 15.18 1.96
CA THR A 36 -17.44 15.52 1.24
C THR A 36 -17.94 16.92 1.63
N PHE A 37 -18.81 17.47 0.80
CA PHE A 37 -19.51 18.74 1.05
C PHE A 37 -21.00 18.48 1.26
N SER A 38 -21.65 19.30 2.07
CA SER A 38 -23.11 19.43 2.11
C SER A 38 -23.62 20.31 0.97
N ASP A 39 -24.93 20.34 0.79
CA ASP A 39 -25.59 21.19 -0.21
C ASP A 39 -25.41 22.69 0.06
N ASP A 40 -25.07 23.06 1.30
CA ASP A 40 -24.81 24.43 1.75
C ASP A 40 -23.30 24.72 1.94
N ASP A 41 -22.46 24.00 1.22
CA ASP A 41 -21.00 24.20 1.13
C ASP A 41 -20.23 23.98 2.44
N ARG A 42 -20.77 23.23 3.41
CA ARG A 42 -20.04 22.80 4.61
C ARG A 42 -19.11 21.62 4.25
N LEU A 43 -17.86 21.66 4.72
CA LEU A 43 -16.83 20.67 4.42
C LEU A 43 -16.70 19.68 5.57
N PHE A 44 -16.83 18.39 5.28
CA PHE A 44 -16.68 17.29 6.24
C PHE A 44 -15.57 16.34 5.87
N VAL A 45 -14.82 15.90 6.89
CA VAL A 45 -13.79 14.85 6.78
C VAL A 45 -13.91 13.87 7.94
N ALA A 46 -13.38 12.65 7.74
CA ALA A 46 -13.27 11.67 8.81
C ALA A 46 -11.86 11.06 8.83
N GLN A 47 -11.45 10.58 10.01
CA GLN A 47 -10.16 9.89 10.21
C GLN A 47 -10.33 8.37 10.12
N CYS A 48 -9.30 7.71 9.60
CA CYS A 48 -9.15 6.26 9.52
C CYS A 48 -7.72 5.84 9.89
N PHE A 49 -7.54 4.61 10.35
CA PHE A 49 -6.28 3.93 10.66
C PHE A 49 -5.53 4.41 11.91
N TYR A 50 -5.47 5.70 12.16
CA TYR A 50 -4.73 6.29 13.28
C TYR A 50 -5.67 6.85 14.34
N ASP A 51 -6.83 7.34 13.90
CA ASP A 51 -7.90 7.88 14.73
C ASP A 51 -9.24 7.68 14.02
N ASN A 52 -10.37 8.05 14.63
CA ASN A 52 -11.71 7.79 14.12
C ASN A 52 -12.68 8.97 14.30
N GLY A 53 -12.14 10.18 14.42
CA GLY A 53 -12.93 11.42 14.52
C GLY A 53 -13.61 11.81 13.22
N ILE A 54 -14.75 12.49 13.33
CA ILE A 54 -15.45 13.17 12.23
C ILE A 54 -15.41 14.67 12.50
N PHE A 55 -14.98 15.44 11.51
CA PHE A 55 -14.78 16.88 11.64
C PHE A 55 -15.51 17.65 10.57
N GLU A 56 -15.92 18.88 10.93
CA GLU A 56 -16.27 19.94 10.01
C GLU A 56 -15.12 20.94 9.93
N LEU A 57 -14.77 21.36 8.72
CA LEU A 57 -13.76 22.35 8.45
C LEU A 57 -14.35 23.55 7.72
N ASP A 58 -13.75 24.71 7.94
CA ASP A 58 -13.97 25.87 7.08
C ASP A 58 -13.18 25.68 5.77
N PRO A 59 -13.85 25.60 4.60
CA PRO A 59 -13.14 25.45 3.33
C PRO A 59 -12.07 26.51 3.08
N SER A 60 -12.27 27.74 3.60
CA SER A 60 -11.32 28.85 3.46
C SER A 60 -10.10 28.75 4.41
N GLY A 61 -10.17 27.87 5.41
CA GLY A 61 -9.10 27.69 6.41
C GLY A 61 -8.96 28.82 7.42
N THR A 62 -10.01 29.63 7.60
CA THR A 62 -10.00 30.76 8.56
C THR A 62 -10.43 30.34 9.98
N MET A 63 -11.04 29.18 10.12
CA MET A 63 -11.47 28.61 11.41
C MET A 63 -10.78 27.27 11.68
N GLU A 64 -10.62 26.96 12.98
CA GLU A 64 -10.12 25.66 13.39
C GLU A 64 -11.11 24.54 13.12
N PRO A 65 -10.64 23.31 12.83
CA PRO A 65 -11.49 22.14 12.65
C PRO A 65 -12.41 21.89 13.85
N ARG A 66 -13.70 21.71 13.63
CA ARG A 66 -14.69 21.38 14.65
C ARG A 66 -14.89 19.86 14.71
N LEU A 67 -14.54 19.24 15.82
CA LEU A 67 -14.87 17.83 16.08
C LEU A 67 -16.39 17.69 16.25
N ILE A 68 -17.02 16.84 15.44
CA ILE A 68 -18.46 16.52 15.49
C ILE A 68 -18.69 15.29 16.36
N LEU A 69 -17.96 14.23 16.07
CA LEU A 69 -18.10 12.94 16.75
C LEU A 69 -16.74 12.23 16.80
N ASP A 70 -16.48 11.56 17.91
CA ASP A 70 -15.28 10.76 18.14
C ASP A 70 -15.67 9.35 18.55
N GLY A 71 -14.75 8.38 18.34
CA GLY A 71 -14.95 7.01 18.79
C GLY A 71 -15.99 6.20 18.01
N LEU A 72 -16.23 6.52 16.73
CA LEU A 72 -17.30 5.90 15.94
C LEU A 72 -17.09 4.42 15.59
N GLY A 73 -15.91 3.87 15.75
CA GLY A 73 -15.66 2.47 15.45
C GLY A 73 -14.22 2.06 15.61
N ASP A 74 -13.96 0.79 15.37
CA ASP A 74 -12.63 0.23 15.35
C ASP A 74 -11.91 0.69 14.07
N PHE A 75 -10.81 1.39 14.16
CA PHE A 75 -9.92 1.78 13.07
C PHE A 75 -10.38 2.90 12.14
N CYS A 76 -11.68 3.20 12.02
CA CYS A 76 -12.16 4.18 11.05
C CYS A 76 -13.51 4.74 11.50
N GLY A 77 -13.62 6.04 11.55
CA GLY A 77 -14.88 6.72 11.80
C GLY A 77 -15.88 6.40 10.70
N LEU A 78 -15.73 7.05 9.57
CA LEU A 78 -16.41 6.72 8.32
C LEU A 78 -15.39 6.64 7.19
N ASN A 79 -15.64 5.78 6.20
CA ASN A 79 -14.93 5.81 4.93
C ASN A 79 -15.84 6.41 3.85
N GLY A 80 -15.40 6.62 2.64
CA GLY A 80 -16.13 7.10 1.48
C GLY A 80 -17.51 7.72 1.72
N MET A 81 -17.55 8.95 2.27
CA MET A 81 -18.77 9.64 2.71
C MET A 81 -19.53 10.33 1.58
N ASP A 82 -20.82 10.59 1.81
CA ASP A 82 -21.65 11.47 1.01
C ASP A 82 -22.70 12.21 1.85
N TRP A 83 -23.18 13.32 1.32
CA TRP A 83 -24.28 14.08 1.92
C TRP A 83 -25.61 13.55 1.40
N GLY A 84 -26.51 13.16 2.32
CA GLY A 84 -27.80 12.59 1.99
C GLY A 84 -28.86 13.65 1.68
N PRO A 85 -29.90 13.31 0.90
CA PRO A 85 -31.00 14.22 0.55
C PRO A 85 -31.85 14.62 1.76
N ASP A 86 -31.67 13.95 2.88
CA ASP A 86 -32.35 14.25 4.17
C ASP A 86 -31.53 15.20 5.07
N GLY A 87 -30.39 15.72 4.55
CA GLY A 87 -29.54 16.66 5.29
C GLY A 87 -28.64 15.99 6.35
N ARG A 88 -28.31 14.70 6.17
CA ARG A 88 -27.44 13.96 7.07
C ARG A 88 -26.17 13.49 6.33
N LEU A 89 -25.08 13.34 7.06
CA LEU A 89 -23.82 12.80 6.56
C LEU A 89 -23.87 11.26 6.57
N TYR A 90 -23.78 10.63 5.41
CA TYR A 90 -23.77 9.18 5.27
C TYR A 90 -22.36 8.66 5.09
N GLY A 91 -22.08 7.47 5.66
CA GLY A 91 -20.81 6.78 5.42
C GLY A 91 -20.84 5.34 5.90
N PRO A 92 -19.93 4.51 5.37
CA PRO A 92 -19.75 3.15 5.85
C PRO A 92 -18.94 3.14 7.15
N ARG A 93 -19.40 2.40 8.15
CA ARG A 93 -18.55 1.88 9.22
C ARG A 93 -17.87 0.62 8.70
N TRP A 94 -16.72 0.82 8.12
CA TRP A 94 -16.02 -0.13 7.27
C TRP A 94 -15.94 -1.55 7.87
N PHE A 95 -15.40 -1.66 9.08
CA PHE A 95 -15.21 -2.94 9.74
C PHE A 95 -16.42 -3.43 10.56
N ASN A 96 -17.49 -2.63 10.61
CA ASN A 96 -18.77 -3.02 11.21
C ASN A 96 -19.76 -3.56 10.17
N ASN A 97 -19.41 -3.51 8.87
CA ASN A 97 -20.22 -4.02 7.76
C ASN A 97 -21.60 -3.37 7.64
N GLU A 98 -21.67 -2.06 7.97
CA GLU A 98 -22.92 -1.30 7.95
C GLU A 98 -22.73 0.11 7.40
N ILE A 99 -23.84 0.70 6.96
CA ILE A 99 -23.93 2.11 6.59
C ILE A 99 -24.70 2.84 7.70
N VAL A 100 -24.16 3.99 8.07
CA VAL A 100 -24.80 4.89 9.05
C VAL A 100 -25.01 6.27 8.48
N SER A 101 -25.91 7.05 9.09
CA SER A 101 -26.05 8.49 8.87
C SER A 101 -25.85 9.24 10.19
N LEU A 102 -25.22 10.40 10.11
CA LEU A 102 -24.91 11.29 11.22
C LEU A 102 -25.59 12.65 11.01
N ASP A 103 -26.35 13.09 11.99
CA ASP A 103 -26.74 14.48 12.09
C ASP A 103 -25.54 15.27 12.64
N VAL A 104 -24.96 16.14 11.82
CA VAL A 104 -23.70 16.83 12.11
C VAL A 104 -23.81 17.96 13.14
N ASP A 105 -25.04 18.37 13.46
CA ASP A 105 -25.33 19.44 14.43
C ASP A 105 -25.66 18.88 15.82
N THR A 106 -26.30 17.71 15.87
CA THR A 106 -26.72 17.07 17.14
C THR A 106 -25.83 15.88 17.54
N GLY A 107 -25.08 15.29 16.59
CA GLY A 107 -24.30 14.06 16.79
C GLY A 107 -25.17 12.79 16.79
N ASP A 108 -26.48 12.88 16.43
CA ASP A 108 -27.38 11.72 16.36
C ASP A 108 -26.97 10.77 15.23
N LEU A 109 -26.65 9.54 15.60
CA LEU A 109 -26.19 8.49 14.68
C LEU A 109 -27.30 7.47 14.44
N ARG A 110 -27.53 7.09 13.17
CA ARG A 110 -28.52 6.09 12.78
C ARG A 110 -27.90 5.04 11.87
N LYS A 111 -28.35 3.80 12.04
CA LYS A 111 -28.04 2.71 11.12
C LYS A 111 -29.03 2.72 9.97
N GLU A 112 -28.51 2.79 8.75
CA GLU A 112 -29.30 2.90 7.52
C GLU A 112 -29.37 1.59 6.72
N ALA A 113 -28.25 0.84 6.67
CA ALA A 113 -28.20 -0.44 5.98
C ALA A 113 -27.13 -1.36 6.57
N SER A 114 -27.25 -2.68 6.30
CA SER A 114 -26.28 -3.71 6.73
C SER A 114 -26.29 -4.89 5.77
N GLY A 115 -25.45 -5.90 6.05
CA GLY A 115 -25.35 -7.10 5.21
C GLY A 115 -24.31 -6.95 4.10
N PHE A 116 -23.34 -6.07 4.28
CA PHE A 116 -22.18 -5.89 3.43
C PHE A 116 -20.98 -6.70 3.92
N ASN A 117 -19.95 -6.77 3.10
CA ASN A 117 -18.67 -7.37 3.44
C ASN A 117 -17.56 -6.33 3.21
N VAL A 118 -17.26 -5.52 4.22
CA VAL A 118 -16.30 -4.39 4.16
C VAL A 118 -16.76 -3.27 3.17
N PRO A 119 -17.89 -2.58 3.43
CA PRO A 119 -18.35 -1.49 2.58
C PRO A 119 -17.37 -0.30 2.65
N ALA A 120 -16.88 0.18 1.51
CA ALA A 120 -15.84 1.19 1.42
C ALA A 120 -16.38 2.61 1.18
N ALA A 121 -17.46 2.76 0.42
CA ALA A 121 -17.98 4.07 0.07
C ALA A 121 -19.48 4.08 -0.17
N VAL A 122 -20.07 5.26 -0.03
CA VAL A 122 -21.47 5.55 -0.37
C VAL A 122 -21.56 6.75 -1.30
N LYS A 123 -22.57 6.76 -2.18
CA LYS A 123 -22.98 7.93 -2.98
C LYS A 123 -24.46 7.90 -3.27
N PHE A 124 -25.07 9.08 -3.29
CA PHE A 124 -26.44 9.25 -3.76
C PHE A 124 -26.47 9.59 -5.24
N ASN A 125 -27.42 9.01 -5.97
CA ASN A 125 -27.68 9.42 -7.35
C ASN A 125 -28.63 10.62 -7.42
N SER A 126 -28.94 11.12 -8.63
CA SER A 126 -29.80 12.31 -8.85
C SER A 126 -31.23 12.13 -8.30
N LYS A 127 -31.66 10.89 -8.01
CA LYS A 127 -32.98 10.55 -7.46
C LYS A 127 -32.96 10.32 -5.95
N GLY A 128 -31.83 10.57 -5.29
CA GLY A 128 -31.65 10.33 -3.86
C GLY A 128 -31.57 8.84 -3.49
N VAL A 129 -31.22 7.94 -4.42
CA VAL A 129 -31.03 6.53 -4.13
C VAL A 129 -29.59 6.30 -3.66
N LEU A 130 -29.47 5.72 -2.47
CA LEU A 130 -28.18 5.35 -1.88
C LEU A 130 -27.52 4.21 -2.65
N HIS A 131 -26.28 4.42 -3.07
CA HIS A 131 -25.40 3.39 -3.63
C HIS A 131 -24.25 3.10 -2.66
N VAL A 132 -23.87 1.83 -2.58
CA VAL A 132 -22.82 1.34 -1.67
C VAL A 132 -21.80 0.54 -2.47
N LEU A 133 -20.52 0.86 -2.31
CA LEU A 133 -19.41 0.07 -2.79
C LEU A 133 -18.96 -0.87 -1.69
N ASP A 134 -19.00 -2.17 -1.95
CA ASP A 134 -18.55 -3.21 -1.04
C ASP A 134 -17.22 -3.81 -1.55
N THR A 135 -16.10 -3.42 -0.94
CA THR A 135 -14.77 -3.83 -1.38
C THR A 135 -14.50 -5.31 -1.13
N GLY A 136 -14.98 -5.86 -0.03
CA GLY A 136 -14.80 -7.27 0.30
C GLY A 136 -15.60 -8.21 -0.58
N ALA A 137 -16.81 -7.78 -1.00
CA ALA A 137 -17.64 -8.52 -1.93
C ALA A 137 -17.28 -8.24 -3.41
N GLY A 138 -16.56 -7.14 -3.69
CA GLY A 138 -16.27 -6.69 -5.05
C GLY A 138 -17.51 -6.24 -5.81
N LYS A 139 -18.44 -5.55 -5.15
CA LYS A 139 -19.77 -5.25 -5.68
C LYS A 139 -20.20 -3.81 -5.46
N VAL A 140 -21.07 -3.33 -6.34
CA VAL A 140 -21.86 -2.11 -6.15
C VAL A 140 -23.31 -2.50 -5.89
N TYR A 141 -23.88 -1.95 -4.83
CA TYR A 141 -25.29 -2.11 -4.49
C TYR A 141 -26.03 -0.78 -4.57
N LYS A 142 -27.35 -0.81 -4.83
CA LYS A 142 -28.29 0.24 -4.50
C LYS A 142 -29.17 -0.23 -3.34
N VAL A 143 -29.45 0.68 -2.40
CA VAL A 143 -30.29 0.38 -1.23
C VAL A 143 -31.66 1.00 -1.43
N ILE A 144 -32.70 0.17 -1.45
CA ILE A 144 -34.09 0.58 -1.59
C ILE A 144 -34.89 -0.15 -0.52
N ASP A 145 -35.65 0.57 0.30
CA ASP A 145 -36.48 0.01 1.37
C ASP A 145 -35.68 -0.98 2.28
N ASN A 146 -34.45 -0.62 2.63
CA ASN A 146 -33.50 -1.45 3.39
C ASN A 146 -33.11 -2.78 2.71
N ILE A 147 -33.30 -2.91 1.41
CA ILE A 147 -32.90 -4.07 0.61
C ILE A 147 -31.68 -3.68 -0.23
N ASN A 148 -30.61 -4.46 -0.10
CA ASN A 148 -29.43 -4.33 -0.95
C ASN A 148 -29.66 -5.02 -2.29
N ILE A 149 -29.74 -4.24 -3.36
CA ILE A 149 -29.92 -4.73 -4.72
C ILE A 149 -28.60 -4.58 -5.46
N GLU A 150 -28.04 -5.67 -5.93
CA GLU A 150 -26.80 -5.67 -6.71
C GLU A 150 -26.98 -4.88 -8.02
N VAL A 151 -26.07 -3.94 -8.26
CA VAL A 151 -25.96 -3.17 -9.51
C VAL A 151 -24.90 -3.80 -10.41
N ALA A 152 -23.76 -4.16 -9.82
CA ALA A 152 -22.66 -4.80 -10.54
C ALA A 152 -21.81 -5.67 -9.62
N SER A 153 -21.21 -6.71 -10.22
CA SER A 153 -20.14 -7.52 -9.63
C SER A 153 -18.85 -7.27 -10.42
N ILE A 154 -17.79 -6.86 -9.74
CA ILE A 154 -16.51 -6.47 -10.35
C ILE A 154 -15.45 -7.46 -9.87
N SER A 155 -14.56 -7.00 -9.02
CA SER A 155 -13.60 -7.79 -8.25
C SER A 155 -13.38 -7.09 -6.92
N ASN A 156 -12.87 -7.79 -5.92
CA ASN A 156 -12.49 -7.17 -4.66
C ASN A 156 -11.30 -6.20 -4.81
N GLY A 157 -11.00 -5.43 -3.77
CA GLY A 157 -9.92 -4.41 -3.80
C GLY A 157 -10.37 -3.07 -4.40
N LEU A 158 -11.68 -2.78 -4.30
CA LEU A 158 -12.27 -1.50 -4.70
C LEU A 158 -12.13 -0.47 -3.57
N ASP A 159 -12.04 0.80 -3.90
CA ASP A 159 -11.80 1.87 -2.93
C ASP A 159 -12.98 2.83 -2.81
N ASN A 160 -13.33 3.51 -3.88
CA ASN A 160 -14.33 4.56 -3.84
C ASN A 160 -15.24 4.52 -5.06
N LEU A 161 -16.39 5.18 -4.97
CA LEU A 161 -17.29 5.38 -6.11
C LEU A 161 -17.66 6.84 -6.28
N ALA A 162 -17.94 7.22 -7.51
CA ALA A 162 -18.52 8.49 -7.88
C ALA A 162 -19.72 8.26 -8.80
N ILE A 163 -20.73 9.14 -8.68
CA ILE A 163 -21.90 9.15 -9.56
C ILE A 163 -22.00 10.53 -10.18
N ASN A 164 -22.03 10.61 -11.50
CA ASN A 164 -22.18 11.88 -12.18
C ASN A 164 -23.65 12.31 -12.31
N THR A 165 -23.89 13.51 -12.85
CA THR A 165 -25.22 14.08 -13.03
C THR A 165 -26.13 13.31 -14.00
N SER A 166 -25.56 12.37 -14.77
CA SER A 166 -26.30 11.45 -15.66
C SER A 166 -26.56 10.09 -14.99
N ASP A 167 -26.32 9.96 -13.69
CA ASP A 167 -26.40 8.73 -12.90
C ASP A 167 -25.44 7.60 -13.39
N GLU A 168 -24.36 7.97 -14.08
CA GLU A 168 -23.31 7.03 -14.44
C GLU A 168 -22.39 6.79 -13.23
N ILE A 169 -22.08 5.52 -12.96
CA ILE A 169 -21.30 5.09 -11.80
C ILE A 169 -19.84 4.83 -12.22
N PHE A 170 -18.91 5.43 -11.50
CA PHE A 170 -17.47 5.20 -11.64
C PHE A 170 -16.92 4.63 -10.34
N VAL A 171 -16.02 3.64 -10.45
CA VAL A 171 -15.43 2.94 -9.31
C VAL A 171 -13.92 2.97 -9.45
N SER A 172 -13.21 3.33 -8.39
CA SER A 172 -11.76 3.17 -8.30
C SER A 172 -11.38 1.86 -7.61
N SER A 173 -10.27 1.28 -8.04
CA SER A 173 -9.64 0.12 -7.40
C SER A 173 -8.27 0.50 -6.86
N TYR A 174 -8.09 0.38 -5.56
CA TYR A 174 -6.78 0.61 -4.94
C TYR A 174 -5.78 -0.51 -5.24
N SER A 175 -6.28 -1.74 -5.40
CA SER A 175 -5.43 -2.92 -5.65
C SER A 175 -4.95 -3.03 -7.09
N GLU A 176 -5.70 -2.44 -8.05
CA GLU A 176 -5.35 -2.43 -9.48
C GLU A 176 -4.86 -1.07 -9.97
N GLY A 177 -5.15 0.02 -9.25
CA GLY A 177 -4.90 1.38 -9.75
C GLY A 177 -5.77 1.76 -10.94
N SER A 178 -6.93 1.10 -11.13
CA SER A 178 -7.85 1.31 -12.24
C SER A 178 -9.04 2.20 -11.89
N ILE A 179 -9.67 2.78 -12.92
CA ILE A 179 -10.99 3.43 -12.82
C ILE A 179 -11.92 2.75 -13.82
N LEU A 180 -13.04 2.27 -13.34
CA LEU A 180 -14.06 1.56 -14.10
C LEU A 180 -15.33 2.37 -14.15
N LYS A 181 -15.99 2.42 -15.30
CA LYS A 181 -17.39 2.84 -15.44
C LYS A 181 -18.26 1.59 -15.38
N VAL A 182 -19.27 1.63 -14.53
CA VAL A 182 -20.02 0.43 -14.15
C VAL A 182 -21.50 0.61 -14.49
N GLY A 183 -22.09 -0.34 -15.18
CA GLY A 183 -23.52 -0.43 -15.46
C GLY A 183 -24.08 -1.82 -15.12
N GLU A 184 -25.41 -1.98 -15.20
CA GLU A 184 -26.09 -3.24 -14.80
C GLU A 184 -25.54 -4.51 -15.52
N ASN A 185 -25.00 -4.38 -16.72
CA ASN A 185 -24.46 -5.51 -17.50
C ASN A 185 -23.17 -5.15 -18.25
N SER A 186 -22.49 -4.08 -17.84
CA SER A 186 -21.26 -3.62 -18.51
C SER A 186 -20.29 -3.06 -17.51
N ILE A 187 -19.01 -3.36 -17.74
CA ILE A 187 -17.88 -2.74 -17.08
C ILE A 187 -16.98 -2.22 -18.21
N GLU A 188 -16.72 -0.93 -18.20
CA GLU A 188 -15.82 -0.24 -19.13
C GLU A 188 -14.62 0.26 -18.34
N GLU A 189 -13.43 -0.09 -18.79
CA GLU A 189 -12.18 0.41 -18.20
C GLU A 189 -11.87 1.80 -18.73
N ILE A 190 -12.02 2.83 -17.88
CA ILE A 190 -11.75 4.24 -18.22
C ILE A 190 -10.27 4.56 -18.06
N LEU A 191 -9.67 4.06 -16.97
CA LEU A 191 -8.26 4.12 -16.72
C LEU A 191 -7.76 2.69 -16.48
N PRO A 192 -6.86 2.17 -17.33
CA PRO A 192 -6.32 0.84 -17.15
C PRO A 192 -5.51 0.75 -15.85
N GLY A 193 -5.69 -0.37 -15.18
CA GLY A 193 -4.90 -0.72 -14.02
C GLY A 193 -3.48 -1.14 -14.36
N GLY A 194 -2.74 -1.56 -13.34
CA GLY A 194 -1.36 -2.03 -13.48
C GLY A 194 -0.67 -2.15 -12.14
N ILE A 195 0.60 -1.82 -12.11
CA ILE A 195 1.38 -1.72 -10.89
C ILE A 195 1.13 -0.35 -10.25
N SER A 196 0.71 -0.34 -8.99
CA SER A 196 0.42 0.89 -8.25
C SER A 196 1.66 1.40 -7.50
N HIS A 197 2.38 0.48 -6.84
CA HIS A 197 3.54 0.78 -5.99
C HIS A 197 4.55 -0.35 -6.13
N ALA A 198 5.31 -0.37 -7.22
CA ALA A 198 6.31 -1.39 -7.49
C ALA A 198 7.41 -1.39 -6.41
N GLY A 199 7.29 -2.28 -5.44
CA GLY A 199 8.23 -2.45 -4.33
C GLY A 199 9.22 -3.59 -4.54
N GLY A 200 9.36 -4.47 -3.55
CA GLY A 200 10.27 -5.61 -3.61
C GLY A 200 10.00 -6.54 -4.79
N LEU A 201 11.05 -7.05 -5.39
CA LEU A 201 11.00 -8.02 -6.49
C LEU A 201 11.66 -9.34 -6.10
N SER A 202 11.11 -10.43 -6.60
CA SER A 202 11.77 -11.75 -6.57
C SER A 202 11.40 -12.59 -7.78
N VAL A 203 12.14 -13.68 -8.00
CA VAL A 203 11.86 -14.63 -9.09
C VAL A 203 11.20 -15.87 -8.52
N TYR A 204 10.04 -16.25 -9.04
CA TYR A 204 9.41 -17.52 -8.78
C TYR A 204 9.20 -18.29 -10.09
N LYS A 205 9.93 -19.40 -10.27
CA LYS A 205 9.94 -20.15 -11.53
C LYS A 205 10.31 -19.26 -12.74
N ASN A 206 9.35 -18.97 -13.62
CA ASN A 206 9.54 -18.10 -14.79
C ASN A 206 8.77 -16.76 -14.65
N ASP A 207 8.39 -16.41 -13.44
CA ASP A 207 7.66 -15.18 -13.16
C ASP A 207 8.48 -14.24 -12.28
N ILE A 208 8.31 -12.94 -12.50
CA ILE A 208 8.76 -11.89 -11.58
C ILE A 208 7.60 -11.58 -10.63
N VAL A 209 7.83 -11.86 -9.36
CA VAL A 209 6.88 -11.54 -8.28
C VAL A 209 7.16 -10.14 -7.76
N VAL A 210 6.11 -9.36 -7.60
CA VAL A 210 6.14 -7.95 -7.19
C VAL A 210 5.31 -7.78 -5.93
N ALA A 211 5.89 -7.18 -4.90
CA ALA A 211 5.13 -6.60 -3.80
C ALA A 211 4.60 -5.23 -4.24
N ASP A 212 3.30 -5.11 -4.48
CA ASP A 212 2.64 -3.90 -4.97
C ASP A 212 1.72 -3.33 -3.87
N VAL A 213 2.24 -3.17 -2.68
CA VAL A 213 1.59 -2.74 -1.44
C VAL A 213 0.20 -3.37 -1.22
N GLN A 214 -0.78 -3.04 -2.05
CA GLN A 214 -2.16 -3.53 -1.94
C GLN A 214 -2.40 -4.85 -2.70
N SER A 215 -1.35 -5.45 -3.24
CA SER A 215 -1.39 -6.76 -3.89
C SER A 215 0.00 -7.40 -3.94
N VAL A 216 0.00 -8.71 -4.21
CA VAL A 216 1.21 -9.44 -4.63
C VAL A 216 0.91 -9.99 -6.02
N LYS A 217 1.65 -9.52 -7.02
CA LYS A 217 1.44 -9.85 -8.44
C LYS A 217 2.62 -10.62 -8.99
N ALA A 218 2.38 -11.44 -9.98
CA ALA A 218 3.45 -12.09 -10.75
C ALA A 218 3.27 -11.86 -12.25
N TYR A 219 4.37 -11.61 -12.92
CA TYR A 219 4.40 -11.35 -14.36
C TYR A 219 5.34 -12.33 -15.05
N SER A 220 4.84 -12.99 -16.09
CA SER A 220 5.62 -13.92 -16.88
C SER A 220 6.82 -13.22 -17.53
N THR A 221 8.03 -13.76 -17.32
CA THR A 221 9.26 -13.26 -17.95
C THR A 221 9.27 -13.43 -19.47
N MET A 222 8.43 -14.34 -20.00
CA MET A 222 8.32 -14.62 -21.42
C MET A 222 7.36 -13.67 -22.14
N SER A 223 6.15 -13.48 -21.60
CA SER A 223 5.10 -12.70 -22.24
C SER A 223 4.96 -11.27 -21.70
N GLY A 224 5.43 -11.02 -20.46
CA GLY A 224 5.19 -9.76 -19.73
C GLY A 224 3.76 -9.64 -19.18
N LEU A 225 2.91 -10.65 -19.38
CA LEU A 225 1.54 -10.66 -18.89
C LEU A 225 1.48 -11.10 -17.43
N GLU A 226 0.46 -10.63 -16.71
CA GLU A 226 0.18 -11.07 -15.34
C GLU A 226 -0.16 -12.57 -15.33
N SER A 227 0.54 -13.32 -14.47
CA SER A 227 0.34 -14.76 -14.27
C SER A 227 -0.65 -15.03 -13.14
N TRP A 228 -0.53 -14.28 -12.06
CA TRP A 228 -1.43 -14.33 -10.90
C TRP A 228 -1.35 -13.04 -10.09
N ASN A 229 -2.41 -12.80 -9.29
CA ASN A 229 -2.57 -11.59 -8.50
C ASN A 229 -3.38 -11.90 -7.22
N TYR A 230 -2.77 -11.69 -6.08
CA TYR A 230 -3.42 -11.80 -4.78
C TYR A 230 -3.59 -10.40 -4.18
N LYS A 231 -4.84 -9.98 -3.99
CA LYS A 231 -5.20 -8.64 -3.56
C LYS A 231 -5.34 -8.55 -2.04
N ASN A 232 -4.86 -7.47 -1.47
CA ASN A 232 -5.24 -7.08 -0.13
C ASN A 232 -6.69 -6.57 -0.16
N THR A 233 -7.56 -7.23 0.55
CA THR A 233 -8.95 -6.81 0.76
C THR A 233 -9.22 -6.62 2.24
N PHE A 234 -8.21 -6.13 2.96
CA PHE A 234 -8.20 -5.91 4.39
C PHE A 234 -8.58 -7.18 5.19
N ARG A 235 -9.64 -7.14 6.00
CA ARG A 235 -10.01 -8.26 6.87
C ARG A 235 -10.43 -9.55 6.14
N VAL A 236 -10.76 -9.47 4.85
CA VAL A 236 -11.17 -10.67 4.08
C VAL A 236 -10.03 -11.33 3.33
N SER A 237 -8.86 -10.73 3.31
CA SER A 237 -7.65 -11.29 2.73
C SER A 237 -6.52 -11.37 3.76
N PRO A 238 -5.85 -12.53 3.89
CA PRO A 238 -4.74 -12.68 4.82
C PRO A 238 -3.44 -12.05 4.30
N ILE A 239 -3.41 -11.56 3.06
CA ILE A 239 -2.18 -11.06 2.44
C ILE A 239 -1.68 -9.79 3.13
N GLY A 240 -2.53 -8.77 3.33
CA GLY A 240 -2.14 -7.49 3.89
C GLY A 240 -1.41 -6.58 2.89
N ALA A 241 -0.82 -5.49 3.38
CA ALA A 241 -0.13 -4.47 2.59
C ALA A 241 1.36 -4.80 2.48
N ASN A 242 1.78 -5.56 1.47
CA ASN A 242 3.14 -6.07 1.35
C ASN A 242 4.07 -5.07 0.65
N THR A 243 5.22 -4.79 1.26
CA THR A 243 6.20 -3.83 0.74
C THR A 243 7.44 -4.50 0.17
N ALA A 244 7.73 -5.75 0.57
CA ALA A 244 8.81 -6.52 -0.01
C ALA A 244 8.44 -8.00 -0.17
N VAL A 245 9.14 -8.66 -1.09
CA VAL A 245 8.95 -10.07 -1.43
C VAL A 245 10.28 -10.74 -1.67
N SER A 246 10.42 -11.97 -1.21
CA SER A 246 11.48 -12.90 -1.63
C SER A 246 10.90 -14.29 -1.84
N THR A 247 11.65 -15.16 -2.49
CA THR A 247 11.21 -16.51 -2.81
C THR A 247 12.25 -17.54 -2.37
N PHE A 248 11.78 -18.68 -1.93
CA PHE A 248 12.62 -19.85 -1.72
C PHE A 248 11.80 -21.11 -2.01
N GLU A 249 12.41 -22.08 -2.73
CA GLU A 249 11.72 -23.30 -3.17
C GLU A 249 10.34 -22.98 -3.81
N ASP A 250 9.27 -23.54 -3.25
CA ASP A 250 7.89 -23.33 -3.70
C ASP A 250 7.13 -22.30 -2.86
N TYR A 251 7.81 -21.39 -2.18
CA TYR A 251 7.21 -20.43 -1.27
C TYR A 251 7.62 -18.99 -1.59
N VAL A 252 6.75 -18.07 -1.20
CA VAL A 252 6.96 -16.62 -1.22
C VAL A 252 6.98 -16.11 0.22
N ILE A 253 8.03 -15.37 0.56
CA ILE A 253 8.15 -14.64 1.82
C ILE A 253 7.69 -13.20 1.57
N LEU A 254 6.77 -12.71 2.38
CA LEU A 254 6.20 -11.37 2.31
C LEU A 254 6.58 -10.60 3.58
N THR A 255 7.05 -9.37 3.42
CA THR A 255 7.24 -8.43 4.54
C THR A 255 6.42 -7.18 4.31
N SER A 256 5.92 -6.60 5.40
CA SER A 256 5.16 -5.38 5.40
C SER A 256 5.56 -4.50 6.57
N TRP A 257 6.18 -3.35 6.31
CA TRP A 257 6.37 -2.33 7.34
C TRP A 257 5.06 -1.59 7.65
N VAL A 258 4.07 -1.63 6.75
CA VAL A 258 2.74 -1.03 6.94
C VAL A 258 1.94 -1.81 7.99
N ASP A 259 1.91 -3.14 7.84
CA ASP A 259 1.20 -4.04 8.77
C ASP A 259 2.11 -4.55 9.90
N ASN A 260 3.40 -4.28 9.84
CA ASN A 260 4.42 -4.81 10.77
C ASN A 260 4.43 -6.35 10.82
N THR A 261 4.40 -7.00 9.64
CA THR A 261 4.27 -8.46 9.52
C THR A 261 5.34 -9.10 8.65
N LEU A 262 5.62 -10.39 8.94
CA LEU A 262 6.35 -11.34 8.10
C LEU A 262 5.43 -12.53 7.85
N LYS A 263 5.28 -12.95 6.57
CA LYS A 263 4.40 -14.06 6.18
C LYS A 263 5.09 -15.01 5.22
N ILE A 264 4.69 -16.28 5.24
CA ILE A 264 5.05 -17.27 4.21
C ILE A 264 3.78 -17.66 3.46
N MET A 265 3.81 -17.59 2.13
CA MET A 265 2.67 -17.83 1.25
C MET A 265 2.98 -18.91 0.22
N LYS A 266 1.99 -19.74 -0.11
CA LYS A 266 2.00 -20.59 -1.30
C LYS A 266 1.55 -19.80 -2.52
N PRO A 267 2.39 -19.62 -3.55
CA PRO A 267 2.01 -18.81 -4.72
C PRO A 267 0.89 -19.42 -5.58
N GLU A 268 0.70 -20.77 -5.55
CA GLU A 268 -0.35 -21.43 -6.32
C GLU A 268 -1.77 -21.18 -5.79
N SER A 269 -1.93 -20.88 -4.50
CA SER A 269 -3.23 -20.74 -3.83
C SER A 269 -3.42 -19.42 -3.10
N GLY A 270 -2.35 -18.64 -2.86
CA GLY A 270 -2.38 -17.48 -1.98
C GLY A 270 -2.53 -17.83 -0.49
N GLU A 271 -2.43 -19.11 -0.12
CA GLU A 271 -2.54 -19.58 1.26
C GLU A 271 -1.37 -19.08 2.10
N ILE A 272 -1.65 -18.42 3.20
CA ILE A 272 -0.66 -18.05 4.21
C ILE A 272 -0.42 -19.23 5.15
N LEU A 273 0.80 -19.74 5.16
CA LEU A 273 1.21 -20.92 5.95
C LEU A 273 1.64 -20.54 7.37
N GLY A 274 2.10 -19.32 7.56
CA GLY A 274 2.54 -18.81 8.85
C GLY A 274 2.79 -17.32 8.82
N SER A 275 2.70 -16.68 9.98
CA SER A 275 2.95 -15.25 10.13
C SER A 275 3.58 -14.92 11.47
N PHE A 276 4.40 -13.86 11.48
CA PHE A 276 4.79 -13.11 12.66
C PHE A 276 4.25 -11.69 12.55
N GLU A 277 3.72 -11.16 13.63
CA GLU A 277 3.06 -9.85 13.70
C GLU A 277 3.73 -8.96 14.76
N GLY A 278 3.49 -7.65 14.71
CA GLY A 278 4.04 -6.70 15.67
C GLY A 278 5.55 -6.51 15.54
N LEU A 279 6.11 -6.74 14.36
CA LEU A 279 7.52 -6.53 14.07
C LEU A 279 7.83 -5.02 13.99
N ASN A 280 9.08 -4.64 14.25
CA ASN A 280 9.47 -3.24 14.22
C ASN A 280 9.97 -2.83 12.83
N VAL A 281 9.06 -2.40 11.96
CA VAL A 281 9.33 -1.93 10.59
C VAL A 281 10.11 -2.97 9.77
N PRO A 282 9.52 -4.15 9.45
CA PRO A 282 10.17 -5.17 8.63
C PRO A 282 10.18 -4.74 7.17
N VAL A 283 11.36 -4.53 6.59
CA VAL A 283 11.50 -3.96 5.24
C VAL A 283 11.95 -4.96 4.18
N SER A 284 12.60 -6.05 4.57
CA SER A 284 13.03 -7.10 3.64
C SER A 284 13.31 -8.40 4.41
N ALA A 285 13.16 -9.54 3.73
CA ALA A 285 13.45 -10.85 4.30
C ALA A 285 14.03 -11.81 3.26
N THR A 286 14.76 -12.80 3.71
CA THR A 286 15.25 -13.93 2.89
C THR A 286 15.34 -15.20 3.71
N LYS A 287 15.22 -16.36 3.07
CA LYS A 287 15.52 -17.64 3.70
C LYS A 287 17.00 -17.69 4.04
N PHE A 288 17.36 -18.05 5.26
CA PHE A 288 18.75 -18.21 5.71
C PHE A 288 18.83 -19.40 6.65
N ASN A 289 19.55 -20.45 6.23
CA ASN A 289 19.59 -21.76 6.89
C ASN A 289 18.14 -22.26 7.16
N ASP A 290 17.83 -22.71 8.37
CA ASP A 290 16.49 -23.20 8.74
C ASP A 290 15.50 -22.07 9.11
N SER A 291 15.96 -20.81 9.11
CA SER A 291 15.18 -19.64 9.51
C SER A 291 14.90 -18.68 8.34
N VAL A 292 14.07 -17.68 8.60
CA VAL A 292 13.92 -16.49 7.74
C VAL A 292 14.62 -15.32 8.42
N ALA A 293 15.63 -14.77 7.75
CA ALA A 293 16.31 -13.55 8.17
C ALA A 293 15.52 -12.33 7.71
N VAL A 294 15.25 -11.39 8.62
CA VAL A 294 14.46 -10.18 8.37
C VAL A 294 15.26 -8.96 8.75
N ALA A 295 15.31 -7.98 7.85
CA ALA A 295 15.81 -6.65 8.13
C ALA A 295 14.71 -5.83 8.81
N LEU A 296 14.94 -5.44 10.06
CA LEU A 296 14.04 -4.62 10.87
C LEU A 296 14.63 -3.20 10.97
N ASP A 297 14.10 -2.28 10.17
CA ASP A 297 14.59 -0.89 10.10
C ASP A 297 14.37 -0.15 11.42
N GLY A 298 13.20 -0.31 12.06
CA GLY A 298 12.82 0.44 13.25
C GLY A 298 13.71 0.21 14.48
N ASN A 299 14.52 -0.85 14.51
CA ASN A 299 15.50 -1.09 15.58
C ASN A 299 16.92 -1.42 15.07
N GLY A 300 17.15 -1.30 13.76
CA GLY A 300 18.46 -1.51 13.11
C GLY A 300 19.03 -2.90 13.35
N THR A 301 18.20 -3.96 13.17
CA THR A 301 18.62 -5.35 13.40
C THR A 301 18.33 -6.26 12.22
N ILE A 302 19.15 -7.31 12.09
CA ILE A 302 18.80 -8.51 11.35
C ILE A 302 18.37 -9.57 12.35
N THR A 303 17.14 -10.05 12.22
CA THR A 303 16.53 -11.00 13.17
C THR A 303 16.13 -12.27 12.42
N LEU A 304 16.46 -13.43 12.97
CA LEU A 304 16.07 -14.74 12.46
C LEU A 304 14.72 -15.14 13.05
N PHE A 305 13.81 -15.60 12.19
CA PHE A 305 12.49 -16.11 12.57
C PHE A 305 12.36 -17.59 12.18
N ASP A 306 12.06 -18.42 13.14
CA ASP A 306 11.84 -19.86 12.97
C ASP A 306 10.33 -20.14 13.01
N PHE A 307 9.76 -20.51 11.87
CA PHE A 307 8.34 -20.80 11.71
C PHE A 307 7.90 -22.15 12.30
N GLU A 308 8.83 -23.08 12.49
CA GLU A 308 8.52 -24.37 13.12
C GLU A 308 8.36 -24.23 14.63
N THR A 309 9.27 -23.48 15.25
CA THR A 309 9.29 -23.29 16.71
C THR A 309 8.53 -22.03 17.17
N ASN A 310 8.12 -21.17 16.23
CA ASN A 310 7.52 -19.86 16.46
C ASN A 310 8.39 -18.96 17.37
N LYS A 311 9.71 -18.96 17.13
CA LYS A 311 10.68 -18.17 17.89
C LYS A 311 11.45 -17.21 16.98
N SER A 312 12.00 -16.18 17.60
CA SER A 312 12.91 -15.25 16.93
C SER A 312 14.18 -15.03 17.74
N LYS A 313 15.28 -14.71 17.05
CA LYS A 313 16.58 -14.39 17.63
C LYS A 313 17.25 -13.28 16.82
N VAL A 314 17.72 -12.24 17.48
CA VAL A 314 18.57 -11.22 16.83
C VAL A 314 19.90 -11.88 16.42
N LEU A 315 20.21 -11.81 15.12
CA LEU A 315 21.48 -12.28 14.57
C LEU A 315 22.52 -11.15 14.64
N ALA A 316 22.18 -9.96 14.17
CA ALA A 316 23.10 -8.81 14.16
C ALA A 316 22.34 -7.52 14.45
N SER A 317 23.04 -6.51 14.99
CA SER A 317 22.48 -5.22 15.35
C SER A 317 23.39 -4.07 14.98
N GLY A 318 22.91 -2.83 15.19
CA GLY A 318 23.69 -1.60 14.92
C GLY A 318 23.77 -1.26 13.44
N PHE A 319 22.76 -1.60 12.69
CA PHE A 319 22.46 -1.00 11.38
C PHE A 319 21.77 0.36 11.60
N LYS A 320 21.88 1.25 10.64
CA LYS A 320 21.24 2.58 10.71
C LYS A 320 19.89 2.60 10.01
N ALA A 321 19.84 2.09 8.78
CA ALA A 321 18.65 1.92 7.99
C ALA A 321 18.83 0.71 7.05
N PRO A 322 18.70 -0.53 7.56
CA PRO A 322 18.81 -1.72 6.73
C PRO A 322 17.59 -1.81 5.81
N THR A 323 17.79 -1.81 4.49
CA THR A 323 16.71 -1.71 3.51
C THR A 323 16.46 -3.00 2.74
N HIS A 324 17.50 -3.77 2.43
CA HIS A 324 17.33 -5.03 1.72
C HIS A 324 18.32 -6.08 2.23
N ILE A 325 17.92 -7.35 2.17
CA ILE A 325 18.71 -8.50 2.62
C ILE A 325 18.58 -9.64 1.63
N ILE A 326 19.72 -10.20 1.20
CA ILE A 326 19.79 -11.38 0.33
C ILE A 326 20.89 -12.32 0.80
N ASN A 327 20.82 -13.58 0.35
CA ASN A 327 21.93 -14.51 0.53
C ASN A 327 23.09 -14.15 -0.38
N TYR A 328 24.30 -14.20 0.15
CA TYR A 328 25.55 -14.02 -0.56
C TYR A 328 26.55 -15.07 -0.08
N GLU A 329 26.77 -16.10 -0.90
CA GLU A 329 27.49 -17.30 -0.49
C GLU A 329 26.84 -17.93 0.77
N ASP A 330 27.61 -18.11 1.84
CA ASP A 330 27.17 -18.63 3.15
C ASP A 330 26.77 -17.51 4.15
N ARG A 331 26.68 -16.26 3.68
CA ARG A 331 26.42 -15.06 4.47
C ARG A 331 25.19 -14.32 3.97
N LEU A 332 24.75 -13.35 4.75
CA LEU A 332 23.76 -12.36 4.34
C LEU A 332 24.45 -11.10 3.83
N LEU A 333 23.98 -10.56 2.71
CA LEU A 333 24.33 -9.24 2.22
C LEU A 333 23.19 -8.29 2.51
N VAL A 334 23.50 -7.21 3.22
CA VAL A 334 22.54 -6.20 3.67
C VAL A 334 22.91 -4.84 3.09
N SER A 335 21.96 -4.15 2.47
CA SER A 335 22.11 -2.73 2.16
C SER A 335 21.72 -1.90 3.37
N ASP A 336 22.59 -0.99 3.78
CA ASP A 336 22.29 0.02 4.81
C ASP A 336 22.24 1.40 4.15
N ARG A 337 21.03 1.91 4.03
CA ARG A 337 20.72 3.12 3.27
C ARG A 337 21.41 4.36 3.84
N GLU A 338 21.32 4.55 5.16
CA GLU A 338 21.86 5.75 5.83
C GLU A 338 23.39 5.73 5.87
N LEU A 339 24.00 4.54 6.01
CA LEU A 339 25.47 4.41 5.96
C LEU A 339 26.04 4.46 4.54
N GLY A 340 25.22 4.23 3.51
CA GLY A 340 25.68 4.09 2.13
C GLY A 340 26.58 2.87 1.94
N GLU A 341 26.29 1.77 2.63
CA GLU A 341 27.14 0.60 2.71
C GLU A 341 26.41 -0.70 2.30
N LEU A 342 27.17 -1.65 1.74
CA LEU A 342 26.79 -3.05 1.68
C LEU A 342 27.57 -3.80 2.75
N ILE A 343 26.87 -4.51 3.62
CA ILE A 343 27.41 -5.16 4.81
C ILE A 343 27.14 -6.66 4.72
N LEU A 344 28.19 -7.46 4.90
CA LEU A 344 28.10 -8.92 5.05
C LEU A 344 27.87 -9.25 6.52
N VAL A 345 26.99 -10.23 6.76
CA VAL A 345 26.69 -10.78 8.10
C VAL A 345 26.87 -12.30 8.03
N ASP A 346 27.71 -12.87 8.86
CA ASP A 346 27.91 -14.32 8.94
C ASP A 346 26.88 -15.00 9.87
N GLU A 347 26.94 -16.32 10.00
CA GLU A 347 26.03 -17.12 10.84
C GLU A 347 26.14 -16.80 12.34
N GLU A 348 27.29 -16.30 12.79
CA GLU A 348 27.52 -15.84 14.14
C GLU A 348 27.07 -14.40 14.40
N GLY A 349 26.68 -13.67 13.33
CA GLY A 349 26.26 -12.27 13.39
C GLY A 349 27.41 -11.25 13.32
N ASN A 350 28.64 -11.69 12.97
CA ASN A 350 29.75 -10.78 12.76
C ASN A 350 29.52 -10.01 11.45
N LYS A 351 29.80 -8.69 11.50
CA LYS A 351 29.63 -7.79 10.37
C LYS A 351 30.95 -7.45 9.71
N SER A 352 30.98 -7.41 8.39
CA SER A 352 32.09 -6.85 7.61
C SER A 352 31.56 -6.03 6.44
N ILE A 353 32.19 -4.89 6.19
CA ILE A 353 31.78 -4.00 5.11
C ILE A 353 32.37 -4.50 3.80
N LEU A 354 31.50 -4.70 2.81
CA LEU A 354 31.88 -5.11 1.46
C LEU A 354 32.14 -3.87 0.56
N ILE A 355 31.23 -2.90 0.58
CA ILE A 355 31.26 -1.67 -0.24
C ILE A 355 30.83 -0.48 0.61
N ARG A 356 31.42 0.69 0.31
CA ARG A 356 31.07 2.00 0.87
C ARG A 356 30.85 3.04 -0.22
N GLY A 357 30.17 4.13 0.13
CA GLY A 357 30.03 5.31 -0.72
C GLY A 357 28.94 5.19 -1.76
N LEU A 358 27.92 4.35 -1.49
CA LEU A 358 26.68 4.29 -2.27
C LEU A 358 25.71 5.38 -1.80
N ASN A 359 24.84 5.84 -2.73
CA ASN A 359 23.83 6.87 -2.43
C ASN A 359 22.51 6.23 -2.06
N SER A 360 22.27 6.00 -0.77
CA SER A 360 21.04 5.40 -0.26
C SER A 360 20.74 4.05 -0.91
N PRO A 361 21.57 3.00 -0.75
CA PRO A 361 21.36 1.69 -1.39
C PRO A 361 20.07 1.04 -0.89
N GLU A 362 19.26 0.54 -1.82
CA GLU A 362 17.98 -0.12 -1.58
C GLU A 362 18.03 -1.58 -2.07
N GLY A 363 17.32 -1.90 -3.16
CA GLY A 363 17.23 -3.24 -3.70
C GLY A 363 18.58 -3.86 -4.10
N LEU A 364 18.70 -5.15 -3.88
CA LEU A 364 19.88 -5.95 -4.21
C LEU A 364 19.50 -7.12 -5.11
N ALA A 365 20.37 -7.48 -6.05
CA ALA A 365 20.29 -8.74 -6.79
C ALA A 365 21.70 -9.24 -7.13
N LEU A 366 21.82 -10.53 -7.44
CA LEU A 366 23.10 -11.18 -7.73
C LEU A 366 23.05 -11.93 -9.07
N ARG A 367 24.20 -11.92 -9.79
CA ARG A 367 24.45 -12.81 -10.94
C ARG A 367 25.94 -13.18 -10.96
N GLY A 368 26.24 -14.41 -10.65
CA GLY A 368 27.63 -14.80 -10.51
C GLY A 368 28.37 -13.93 -9.51
N ASN A 369 29.43 -13.25 -9.96
CA ASN A 369 30.23 -12.34 -9.11
C ASN A 369 29.74 -10.88 -9.16
N SER A 370 28.67 -10.57 -9.89
CA SER A 370 28.10 -9.23 -9.97
C SER A 370 27.05 -9.03 -8.88
N ILE A 371 27.14 -7.91 -8.19
CA ILE A 371 26.12 -7.40 -7.27
C ILE A 371 25.45 -6.22 -7.94
N TYR A 372 24.13 -6.25 -8.03
CA TYR A 372 23.32 -5.13 -8.53
C TYR A 372 22.66 -4.41 -7.37
N VAL A 373 22.70 -3.07 -7.41
CA VAL A 373 22.16 -2.20 -6.35
C VAL A 373 21.35 -1.09 -6.98
N PHE A 374 20.16 -0.79 -6.43
CA PHE A 374 19.44 0.43 -6.72
C PHE A 374 19.82 1.50 -5.70
N GLU A 375 20.17 2.70 -6.15
CA GLU A 375 20.45 3.86 -5.28
C GLU A 375 19.23 4.78 -5.20
N GLY A 376 18.57 4.81 -4.02
CA GLY A 376 17.29 5.50 -3.83
C GLY A 376 17.31 7.00 -4.09
N ASP A 377 18.38 7.69 -3.67
CA ASP A 377 18.47 9.16 -3.79
C ASP A 377 18.81 9.62 -5.21
N THR A 378 19.49 8.80 -5.99
CA THR A 378 19.92 9.16 -7.36
C THR A 378 19.09 8.47 -8.44
N GLY A 379 18.40 7.38 -8.09
CA GLY A 379 17.70 6.50 -9.04
C GLY A 379 18.65 5.66 -9.89
N GLU A 380 19.96 5.66 -9.59
CA GLU A 380 20.95 4.91 -10.37
C GLU A 380 20.94 3.43 -10.05
N ILE A 381 21.06 2.62 -11.10
CA ILE A 381 21.22 1.17 -11.01
C ILE A 381 22.69 0.87 -11.17
N LYS A 382 23.31 0.36 -10.11
CA LYS A 382 24.74 0.03 -10.08
C LYS A 382 24.98 -1.45 -10.29
N GLU A 383 26.06 -1.76 -11.00
CA GLU A 383 26.69 -3.08 -11.03
C GLU A 383 28.04 -2.99 -10.34
N ILE A 384 28.31 -3.90 -9.42
CA ILE A 384 29.55 -4.01 -8.67
C ILE A 384 30.21 -5.33 -9.00
N ILE A 385 31.40 -5.27 -9.61
CA ILE A 385 32.21 -6.45 -9.96
C ILE A 385 33.62 -6.24 -9.42
N ASN A 386 34.08 -7.14 -8.58
CA ASN A 386 35.45 -7.10 -7.97
C ASN A 386 35.76 -5.71 -7.36
N GLY A 387 34.79 -5.09 -6.69
CA GLY A 387 34.91 -3.78 -6.07
C GLY A 387 34.82 -2.58 -7.03
N THR A 388 34.70 -2.81 -8.33
CA THR A 388 34.46 -1.75 -9.32
C THR A 388 32.96 -1.50 -9.45
N VAL A 389 32.55 -0.24 -9.33
CA VAL A 389 31.14 0.20 -9.40
C VAL A 389 30.88 0.86 -10.75
N ASN A 390 29.91 0.34 -11.50
CA ASN A 390 29.47 0.87 -12.80
C ASN A 390 28.00 1.24 -12.74
N THR A 391 27.56 2.28 -13.45
CA THR A 391 26.15 2.61 -13.64
C THR A 391 25.59 1.92 -14.87
N LEU A 392 24.52 1.16 -14.74
CA LEU A 392 23.82 0.48 -15.85
C LEU A 392 22.70 1.35 -16.44
N GLY A 393 22.05 2.16 -15.62
CA GLY A 393 20.93 3.01 -16.02
C GLY A 393 20.43 3.85 -14.85
N THR A 394 19.43 4.67 -15.11
CA THR A 394 18.83 5.55 -14.09
C THR A 394 17.32 5.59 -14.27
N LEU A 395 16.59 5.43 -13.18
CA LEU A 395 15.16 5.71 -13.05
C LEU A 395 14.96 6.99 -12.23
N LYS A 396 13.72 7.36 -11.97
CA LYS A 396 13.46 8.45 -11.02
C LYS A 396 13.87 8.01 -9.62
N PRO A 397 14.40 8.93 -8.81
CA PRO A 397 14.63 8.65 -7.38
C PRO A 397 13.36 8.19 -6.69
N GLY A 398 13.48 7.32 -5.71
CA GLY A 398 12.35 6.83 -4.92
C GLY A 398 11.61 7.95 -4.19
N SER A 399 10.34 7.72 -3.90
CA SER A 399 9.52 8.68 -3.15
C SER A 399 10.03 8.80 -1.71
N PRO A 400 10.35 10.01 -1.24
CA PRO A 400 10.82 10.20 0.14
C PRO A 400 9.69 9.89 1.13
N ALA A 401 10.06 9.49 2.35
CA ALA A 401 9.12 9.34 3.44
C ALA A 401 8.34 10.64 3.69
N GLN A 402 7.03 10.51 3.89
CA GLN A 402 6.13 11.65 4.09
C GLN A 402 5.83 11.91 5.58
N SER A 403 6.20 10.99 6.46
CA SER A 403 6.05 11.11 7.90
C SER A 403 7.16 10.38 8.65
N GLU A 404 7.37 10.72 9.94
CA GLU A 404 8.33 10.06 10.83
C GLU A 404 7.99 8.59 11.16
N PHE A 405 6.78 8.13 10.82
CA PHE A 405 6.34 6.75 11.02
C PHE A 405 6.68 5.83 9.85
N GLN A 406 7.24 6.37 8.78
CA GLN A 406 7.64 5.62 7.59
C GLN A 406 9.15 5.37 7.60
N PRO A 407 9.62 4.27 6.99
CA PRO A 407 11.03 4.12 6.69
C PRO A 407 11.53 5.23 5.74
N PRO A 408 12.84 5.41 5.55
CA PRO A 408 13.42 6.51 4.78
C PRO A 408 12.86 6.69 3.36
N SER A 409 12.43 5.59 2.73
CA SER A 409 11.61 5.62 1.51
C SER A 409 10.24 5.01 1.82
N MET A 410 9.21 5.51 1.17
CA MET A 410 7.86 4.94 1.30
C MET A 410 7.84 3.49 0.80
N ILE A 411 8.43 3.24 -0.36
CA ILE A 411 8.61 1.92 -0.96
C ILE A 411 10.05 1.82 -1.47
N PHE A 412 10.73 0.72 -1.16
CA PHE A 412 12.07 0.46 -1.66
C PHE A 412 12.03 -0.21 -3.02
N ASN A 413 12.79 0.32 -3.98
CA ASN A 413 12.86 -0.24 -5.32
C ASN A 413 13.58 -1.60 -5.31
N GLY A 414 12.84 -2.64 -5.65
CA GLY A 414 13.36 -4.02 -5.70
C GLY A 414 14.14 -4.31 -6.98
N LEU A 415 15.07 -5.24 -6.86
CA LEU A 415 15.83 -5.83 -7.98
C LEU A 415 15.67 -7.34 -7.97
N ALA A 416 15.62 -7.94 -9.16
CA ALA A 416 15.68 -9.39 -9.32
C ALA A 416 16.42 -9.76 -10.61
N VAL A 417 17.22 -10.82 -10.59
CA VAL A 417 17.86 -11.33 -11.81
C VAL A 417 17.20 -12.64 -12.23
N HIS A 418 16.81 -12.73 -13.49
CA HIS A 418 16.36 -13.97 -14.09
C HIS A 418 16.98 -14.13 -15.48
N ASN A 419 17.70 -15.25 -15.70
CA ASN A 419 18.47 -15.51 -16.90
C ASN A 419 19.44 -14.34 -17.21
N ASP A 420 19.36 -13.77 -18.40
CA ASP A 420 20.20 -12.66 -18.85
C ASP A 420 19.59 -11.29 -18.61
N PHE A 421 18.63 -11.18 -17.69
CA PHE A 421 17.96 -9.90 -17.41
C PHE A 421 18.00 -9.53 -15.94
N LEU A 422 18.30 -8.27 -15.68
CA LEU A 422 18.00 -7.61 -14.41
C LEU A 422 16.63 -6.95 -14.53
N TYR A 423 15.74 -7.30 -13.62
CA TYR A 423 14.44 -6.66 -13.46
C TYR A 423 14.54 -5.63 -12.35
N VAL A 424 13.90 -4.47 -12.57
CA VAL A 424 13.96 -3.31 -11.69
C VAL A 424 12.55 -2.80 -11.44
N ALA A 425 12.17 -2.65 -10.18
CA ALA A 425 10.97 -1.95 -9.80
C ALA A 425 11.19 -0.44 -9.95
N GLY A 426 10.30 0.24 -10.69
CA GLY A 426 10.22 1.69 -10.74
C GLY A 426 8.98 2.13 -9.94
N GLU A 427 9.17 2.41 -8.66
CA GLU A 427 8.06 2.82 -7.78
C GLU A 427 7.39 4.09 -8.31
N VAL A 428 8.17 5.09 -8.68
CA VAL A 428 7.68 6.38 -9.18
C VAL A 428 7.12 6.26 -10.60
N GLU A 429 7.69 5.40 -11.45
CA GLU A 429 7.19 5.11 -12.80
C GLU A 429 6.00 4.16 -12.81
N LYS A 430 5.69 3.50 -11.69
CA LYS A 430 4.64 2.49 -11.57
C LYS A 430 4.78 1.39 -12.61
N SER A 431 6.01 0.88 -12.76
CA SER A 431 6.38 -0.02 -13.86
C SER A 431 7.48 -0.98 -13.45
N LEU A 432 7.55 -2.12 -14.15
CA LEU A 432 8.70 -3.01 -14.13
C LEU A 432 9.56 -2.74 -15.37
N PHE A 433 10.84 -2.61 -15.15
CA PHE A 433 11.85 -2.49 -16.20
C PHE A 433 12.68 -3.76 -16.25
N ARG A 434 13.24 -4.05 -17.43
CA ARG A 434 14.27 -5.09 -17.57
C ARG A 434 15.46 -4.56 -18.35
N ILE A 435 16.66 -4.89 -17.86
CA ILE A 435 17.94 -4.54 -18.47
C ILE A 435 18.61 -5.84 -18.91
N PHE A 436 19.03 -5.90 -20.17
CA PHE A 436 19.80 -7.04 -20.67
C PHE A 436 21.23 -6.99 -20.12
N LEU A 437 21.63 -8.06 -19.42
CA LEU A 437 22.96 -8.23 -18.86
C LEU A 437 23.86 -8.94 -19.86
N LYS A 438 24.95 -8.30 -20.23
CA LYS A 438 25.93 -8.83 -21.19
C LYS A 438 26.79 -9.95 -20.60
#